data_1b35f97930daa0efd2d43e2c6b1f3750
#
_entry.id   1b35f97930daa0efd2d43e2c6b1f3750
#
_cell.length_a   1.000
_cell.length_b   1.000
_cell.length_c   1.000
_cell.angle_alpha   90.00
_cell.angle_beta   90.00
_cell.angle_gamma   90.00
#
_symmetry.space_group_name_H-M   'P 1'
#
loop_
_entity.id
_entity.type
_entity.pdbx_description
1 polymer ?
#
loop_
_entity_poly.entity_id
_entity_poly.type
_entity_poly.pdbx_seq_one_letter_code
_entity_poly.pdbx_strand_id
1 'polypeptide(L)'
;MIHTVPDEDLKTLGETILADAPGAAAGFRVEFGELTILAQPNRIVELLTVLRDNSAYRFNQLTLISGADYPDRVRRFDVVYQLLSMTRNRRVRVSLQTDEDTPVPSVASVFPNADWYEREAFDMYGVFFSGHPDLRRILTDYGFHGYPLRKDFPMTGYVEVRWDEALKRVVYEPVKLTQEFRAFDFLSPWEGARAALPGTGYHYTLPGDEKADLPADVKPRGEG
;
A
#
# COMPACT_ATOMS: atom_id res chain seq x y z
N MET A 1 -8.01 23.85 -10.96
CA MET A 1 -8.83 23.54 -9.77
C MET A 1 -8.87 22.02 -9.64
N ILE A 2 -8.43 21.48 -8.53
CA ILE A 2 -8.60 20.05 -8.22
C ILE A 2 -10.08 19.88 -7.90
N HIS A 3 -10.79 19.10 -8.68
CA HIS A 3 -12.21 18.81 -8.44
C HIS A 3 -12.30 17.78 -7.31
N THR A 4 -12.45 18.26 -6.08
CA THR A 4 -12.69 17.37 -4.92
C THR A 4 -14.16 17.00 -4.89
N VAL A 5 -14.45 15.70 -4.89
CA VAL A 5 -15.82 15.20 -4.69
C VAL A 5 -16.18 15.42 -3.21
N PRO A 6 -17.36 15.94 -2.88
CA PRO A 6 -17.80 16.10 -1.50
C PRO A 6 -17.86 14.76 -0.76
N ASP A 7 -17.47 14.74 0.51
CA ASP A 7 -17.47 13.52 1.33
C ASP A 7 -18.85 12.87 1.45
N GLU A 8 -19.92 13.65 1.43
CA GLU A 8 -21.31 13.13 1.45
C GLU A 8 -21.64 12.32 0.20
N ASP A 9 -21.18 12.74 -0.98
CA ASP A 9 -21.37 11.99 -2.22
C ASP A 9 -20.59 10.68 -2.20
N LEU A 10 -19.40 10.68 -1.57
CA LEU A 10 -18.57 9.47 -1.40
C LEU A 10 -19.21 8.49 -0.40
N LYS A 11 -19.81 8.99 0.67
CA LYS A 11 -20.55 8.15 1.64
C LYS A 11 -21.75 7.49 0.98
N THR A 12 -22.58 8.29 0.27
CA THR A 12 -23.73 7.76 -0.48
C THR A 12 -23.32 6.72 -1.49
N LEU A 13 -22.23 6.93 -2.19
CA LEU A 13 -21.65 5.94 -3.11
C LEU A 13 -21.22 4.67 -2.38
N GLY A 14 -20.55 4.79 -1.23
CA GLY A 14 -20.13 3.67 -0.40
C GLY A 14 -21.33 2.84 0.09
N GLU A 15 -22.38 3.48 0.59
CA GLU A 15 -23.62 2.83 1.02
C GLU A 15 -24.29 2.06 -0.13
N THR A 16 -24.35 2.67 -1.31
CA THR A 16 -24.93 2.04 -2.49
C THR A 16 -24.13 0.81 -2.92
N ILE A 17 -22.78 0.89 -2.92
CA ILE A 17 -21.90 -0.25 -3.21
C ILE A 17 -22.10 -1.39 -2.22
N LEU A 18 -22.23 -1.08 -0.92
CA LEU A 18 -22.51 -2.10 0.09
C LEU A 18 -23.86 -2.81 -0.15
N ALA A 19 -24.87 -2.07 -0.55
CA ALA A 19 -26.19 -2.62 -0.86
C ALA A 19 -26.17 -3.52 -2.11
N ASP A 20 -25.40 -3.14 -3.13
CA ASP A 20 -25.31 -3.88 -4.41
C ASP A 20 -24.38 -5.10 -4.35
N ALA A 21 -23.45 -5.14 -3.38
CA ALA A 21 -22.52 -6.25 -3.19
C ALA A 21 -22.57 -6.84 -1.77
N PRO A 22 -23.72 -7.38 -1.34
CA PRO A 22 -23.93 -7.85 0.02
C PRO A 22 -22.99 -9.01 0.36
N GLY A 23 -22.22 -8.86 1.44
CA GLY A 23 -21.25 -9.85 1.91
C GLY A 23 -19.95 -9.93 1.10
N ALA A 24 -19.82 -9.26 -0.04
CA ALA A 24 -18.55 -9.08 -0.75
C ALA A 24 -17.82 -7.83 -0.25
N ALA A 25 -18.55 -6.76 0.01
CA ALA A 25 -18.07 -5.60 0.74
C ALA A 25 -18.41 -5.75 2.22
N ALA A 26 -17.41 -5.65 3.10
CA ALA A 26 -17.56 -5.72 4.55
C ALA A 26 -17.89 -4.36 5.18
N GLY A 27 -17.56 -3.28 4.50
CA GLY A 27 -17.75 -1.92 4.95
C GLY A 27 -17.06 -0.93 4.02
N PHE A 28 -17.11 0.35 4.38
CA PHE A 28 -16.35 1.39 3.69
C PHE A 28 -15.87 2.46 4.68
N ARG A 29 -14.93 3.26 4.23
CA ARG A 29 -14.47 4.47 4.91
C ARG A 29 -14.25 5.60 3.90
N VAL A 30 -14.47 6.82 4.32
CA VAL A 30 -14.16 8.03 3.55
C VAL A 30 -13.13 8.81 4.37
N GLU A 31 -11.94 8.95 3.84
CA GLU A 31 -10.83 9.64 4.48
C GLU A 31 -10.06 10.42 3.41
N PHE A 32 -9.69 11.66 3.73
CA PHE A 32 -8.91 12.52 2.84
C PHE A 32 -9.54 12.72 1.44
N GLY A 33 -10.88 12.69 1.36
CA GLY A 33 -11.60 12.83 0.08
C GLY A 33 -11.53 11.59 -0.82
N GLU A 34 -11.18 10.41 -0.26
CA GLU A 34 -11.13 9.13 -0.96
C GLU A 34 -12.09 8.12 -0.34
N LEU A 35 -12.82 7.39 -1.19
CA LEU A 35 -13.65 6.26 -0.79
C LEU A 35 -12.83 4.98 -0.85
N THR A 36 -12.74 4.28 0.29
CA THR A 36 -12.15 2.94 0.39
C THR A 36 -13.22 1.93 0.77
N ILE A 37 -13.42 0.92 -0.06
CA ILE A 37 -14.29 -0.23 0.21
C ILE A 37 -13.45 -1.34 0.85
N LEU A 38 -13.91 -1.88 1.96
CA LEU A 38 -13.29 -3.01 2.64
C LEU A 38 -13.88 -4.30 2.09
N ALA A 39 -13.09 -5.08 1.37
CA ALA A 39 -13.54 -6.28 0.68
C ALA A 39 -13.30 -7.54 1.51
N GLN A 40 -14.17 -8.55 1.31
CA GLN A 40 -13.90 -9.91 1.77
C GLN A 40 -12.98 -10.61 0.75
N PRO A 41 -11.82 -11.17 1.18
CA PRO A 41 -10.83 -11.75 0.28
C PRO A 41 -11.42 -12.79 -0.68
N ASN A 42 -12.21 -13.72 -0.17
CA ASN A 42 -12.82 -14.81 -0.94
C ASN A 42 -13.90 -14.37 -1.95
N ARG A 43 -14.38 -13.12 -1.87
CA ARG A 43 -15.43 -12.58 -2.76
C ARG A 43 -14.97 -11.36 -3.56
N ILE A 44 -13.68 -11.13 -3.64
CA ILE A 44 -13.12 -9.98 -4.35
C ILE A 44 -13.50 -9.95 -5.84
N VAL A 45 -13.53 -11.10 -6.51
CA VAL A 45 -13.91 -11.22 -7.92
C VAL A 45 -15.35 -10.74 -8.14
N GLU A 46 -16.26 -11.12 -7.24
CA GLU A 46 -17.66 -10.70 -7.30
C GLU A 46 -17.78 -9.19 -7.11
N LEU A 47 -17.15 -8.64 -6.08
CA LEU A 47 -17.16 -7.20 -5.82
C LEU A 47 -16.66 -6.40 -7.01
N LEU A 48 -15.50 -6.76 -7.56
CA LEU A 48 -14.91 -6.05 -8.68
C LEU A 48 -15.74 -6.19 -9.96
N THR A 49 -16.43 -7.33 -10.15
CA THR A 49 -17.35 -7.51 -11.27
C THR A 49 -18.55 -6.56 -11.14
N VAL A 50 -19.14 -6.46 -9.95
CA VAL A 50 -20.24 -5.50 -9.69
C VAL A 50 -19.78 -4.07 -9.94
N LEU A 51 -18.61 -3.68 -9.45
CA LEU A 51 -18.07 -2.33 -9.63
C LEU A 51 -17.80 -1.99 -11.10
N ARG A 52 -17.38 -2.99 -11.92
CA ARG A 52 -17.11 -2.81 -13.33
C ARG A 52 -18.40 -2.72 -14.15
N ASP A 53 -19.32 -3.64 -13.94
CA ASP A 53 -20.45 -3.90 -14.84
C ASP A 53 -21.70 -3.06 -14.50
N ASN A 54 -21.87 -2.65 -13.24
CA ASN A 54 -23.02 -1.85 -12.85
C ASN A 54 -22.99 -0.45 -13.52
N SER A 55 -24.07 -0.13 -14.20
CA SER A 55 -24.22 1.13 -14.95
C SER A 55 -24.14 2.39 -14.10
N ALA A 56 -24.41 2.27 -12.80
CA ALA A 56 -24.29 3.37 -11.84
C ALA A 56 -22.83 3.76 -11.57
N TYR A 57 -21.93 2.80 -11.59
CA TYR A 57 -20.52 2.98 -11.22
C TYR A 57 -19.58 3.02 -12.41
N ARG A 58 -19.60 1.96 -13.24
CA ARG A 58 -18.76 1.79 -14.43
C ARG A 58 -17.28 1.99 -14.13
N PHE A 59 -16.76 1.36 -13.07
CA PHE A 59 -15.33 1.34 -12.75
C PHE A 59 -14.62 0.36 -13.68
N ASN A 60 -14.53 0.72 -14.94
CA ASN A 60 -14.04 -0.13 -16.02
C ASN A 60 -12.51 -0.10 -16.19
N GLN A 61 -11.81 0.70 -15.42
CA GLN A 61 -10.35 0.75 -15.45
C GLN A 61 -9.76 0.41 -14.09
N LEU A 62 -9.02 -0.68 -14.04
CA LEU A 62 -8.11 -1.00 -12.94
C LEU A 62 -6.80 -0.24 -13.20
N THR A 63 -6.44 0.68 -12.32
CA THR A 63 -5.24 1.50 -12.48
C THR A 63 -4.03 0.92 -11.78
N LEU A 64 -4.24 0.19 -10.68
CA LEU A 64 -3.16 -0.39 -9.88
C LEU A 64 -3.70 -1.52 -8.99
N ILE A 65 -2.89 -2.56 -8.78
CA ILE A 65 -2.94 -3.43 -7.61
C ILE A 65 -1.60 -3.30 -6.89
N SER A 66 -1.63 -3.09 -5.59
CA SER A 66 -0.41 -2.98 -4.78
C SER A 66 -0.61 -3.68 -3.44
N GLY A 67 0.50 -4.15 -2.87
CA GLY A 67 0.55 -4.66 -1.50
C GLY A 67 0.99 -3.59 -0.50
N ALA A 68 0.65 -3.81 0.77
CA ALA A 68 1.26 -3.12 1.90
C ALA A 68 1.49 -4.12 3.04
N ASP A 69 2.63 -4.02 3.69
CA ASP A 69 3.06 -4.94 4.74
C ASP A 69 2.93 -4.31 6.13
N TYR A 70 2.20 -4.99 7.02
CA TYR A 70 1.98 -4.61 8.42
C TYR A 70 2.37 -5.76 9.35
N PRO A 71 3.64 -5.93 9.70
CA PRO A 71 4.14 -7.10 10.43
C PRO A 71 3.45 -7.39 11.76
N ASP A 72 2.94 -6.35 12.41
CA ASP A 72 2.30 -6.45 13.74
C ASP A 72 0.86 -6.96 13.68
N ARG A 73 0.30 -7.19 12.47
CA ARG A 73 -1.09 -7.66 12.31
C ARG A 73 -1.14 -9.17 12.07
N VAL A 74 -2.22 -9.81 12.51
CA VAL A 74 -2.50 -11.23 12.21
C VAL A 74 -2.65 -11.42 10.69
N ARG A 75 -3.45 -10.56 10.05
CA ARG A 75 -3.51 -10.46 8.58
C ARG A 75 -2.51 -9.40 8.17
N ARG A 76 -1.33 -9.85 7.86
CA ARG A 76 -0.15 -9.03 7.65
C ARG A 76 -0.25 -8.12 6.43
N PHE A 77 -0.85 -8.61 5.34
CA PHE A 77 -0.84 -7.89 4.07
C PHE A 77 -2.18 -7.23 3.77
N ASP A 78 -2.13 -5.97 3.37
CA ASP A 78 -3.24 -5.32 2.68
C ASP A 78 -2.98 -5.42 1.17
N VAL A 79 -3.97 -5.89 0.41
CA VAL A 79 -3.97 -5.81 -1.05
C VAL A 79 -4.94 -4.73 -1.46
N VAL A 80 -4.45 -3.76 -2.20
CA VAL A 80 -5.18 -2.55 -2.56
C VAL A 80 -5.37 -2.49 -4.07
N TYR A 81 -6.62 -2.35 -4.49
CA TYR A 81 -7.03 -2.18 -5.87
C TYR A 81 -7.49 -0.74 -6.08
N GLN A 82 -6.94 -0.06 -7.05
CA GLN A 82 -7.37 1.29 -7.43
C GLN A 82 -8.17 1.23 -8.72
N LEU A 83 -9.41 1.67 -8.66
CA LEU A 83 -10.32 1.66 -9.78
C LEU A 83 -10.71 3.08 -10.22
N LEU A 84 -10.87 3.25 -11.52
CA LEU A 84 -11.28 4.50 -12.13
C LEU A 84 -12.48 4.27 -13.05
N SER A 85 -13.49 5.12 -12.89
CA SER A 85 -14.58 5.29 -13.83
C SER A 85 -14.33 6.54 -14.67
N MET A 86 -13.92 6.36 -15.92
CA MET A 86 -13.69 7.46 -16.85
C MET A 86 -14.99 8.22 -17.16
N THR A 87 -16.11 7.49 -17.27
CA THR A 87 -17.41 8.08 -17.62
C THR A 87 -18.03 8.89 -16.48
N ARG A 88 -17.77 8.51 -15.24
CA ARG A 88 -18.27 9.18 -14.03
C ARG A 88 -17.24 10.11 -13.39
N ASN A 89 -16.01 10.11 -13.89
CA ASN A 89 -14.87 10.84 -13.31
C ASN A 89 -14.75 10.60 -11.80
N ARG A 90 -14.83 9.34 -11.39
CA ARG A 90 -14.77 8.91 -9.99
C ARG A 90 -13.72 7.83 -9.80
N ARG A 91 -13.11 7.83 -8.63
CA ARG A 91 -12.16 6.80 -8.19
C ARG A 91 -12.70 6.10 -6.96
N VAL A 92 -12.33 4.85 -6.82
CA VAL A 92 -12.58 4.06 -5.62
C VAL A 92 -11.37 3.20 -5.33
N ARG A 93 -11.02 3.11 -4.06
CA ARG A 93 -10.04 2.15 -3.56
C ARG A 93 -10.79 0.95 -3.00
N VAL A 94 -10.37 -0.25 -3.33
CA VAL A 94 -10.83 -1.47 -2.69
C VAL A 94 -9.64 -2.07 -1.95
N SER A 95 -9.80 -2.36 -0.66
CA SER A 95 -8.76 -2.93 0.18
C SER A 95 -9.24 -4.23 0.79
N LEU A 96 -8.40 -5.25 0.78
CA LEU A 96 -8.63 -6.50 1.49
C LEU A 96 -7.39 -6.86 2.32
N GLN A 97 -7.60 -7.66 3.36
CA GLN A 97 -6.54 -8.12 4.23
C GLN A 97 -6.32 -9.62 4.06
N THR A 98 -5.06 -10.01 3.91
CA THR A 98 -4.64 -11.41 3.80
C THR A 98 -3.37 -11.66 4.61
N ASP A 99 -2.98 -12.92 4.68
CA ASP A 99 -1.74 -13.39 5.30
C ASP A 99 -0.92 -14.22 4.30
N GLU A 100 0.15 -14.85 4.78
CA GLU A 100 1.04 -15.66 3.93
C GLU A 100 0.38 -16.94 3.42
N ASP A 101 -0.57 -17.49 4.17
CA ASP A 101 -1.20 -18.79 3.90
C ASP A 101 -2.54 -18.68 3.19
N THR A 102 -3.18 -17.50 3.26
CA THR A 102 -4.51 -17.29 2.69
C THR A 102 -4.42 -16.72 1.27
N PRO A 103 -4.71 -17.53 0.23
CA PRO A 103 -4.66 -17.05 -1.14
C PRO A 103 -5.80 -16.07 -1.45
N VAL A 104 -5.50 -15.07 -2.26
CA VAL A 104 -6.48 -14.12 -2.80
C VAL A 104 -6.92 -14.60 -4.19
N PRO A 105 -8.23 -14.68 -4.50
CA PRO A 105 -8.67 -15.02 -5.85
C PRO A 105 -8.17 -14.00 -6.88
N SER A 106 -7.60 -14.48 -7.98
CA SER A 106 -7.13 -13.64 -9.08
C SER A 106 -8.30 -12.90 -9.74
N VAL A 107 -8.08 -11.65 -10.07
CA VAL A 107 -9.05 -10.81 -10.78
C VAL A 107 -8.67 -10.58 -12.25
N ALA A 108 -7.70 -11.34 -12.78
CA ALA A 108 -7.27 -11.27 -14.17
C ALA A 108 -8.41 -11.57 -15.17
N SER A 109 -9.41 -12.37 -14.77
CA SER A 109 -10.61 -12.62 -15.56
C SER A 109 -11.56 -11.40 -15.62
N VAL A 110 -11.50 -10.52 -14.62
CA VAL A 110 -12.31 -9.29 -14.56
C VAL A 110 -11.58 -8.15 -15.27
N PHE A 111 -10.30 -7.99 -14.96
CA PHE A 111 -9.42 -6.96 -15.51
C PHE A 111 -8.15 -7.61 -16.08
N PRO A 112 -8.00 -7.72 -17.40
CA PRO A 112 -6.85 -8.41 -18.00
C PRO A 112 -5.48 -7.83 -17.60
N ASN A 113 -5.40 -6.53 -17.29
CA ASN A 113 -4.17 -5.91 -16.82
C ASN A 113 -3.80 -6.28 -15.36
N ALA A 114 -4.71 -6.89 -14.62
CA ALA A 114 -4.43 -7.40 -13.28
C ALA A 114 -3.34 -8.48 -13.28
N ASP A 115 -3.21 -9.25 -14.37
CA ASP A 115 -2.17 -10.28 -14.56
C ASP A 115 -0.79 -9.77 -14.11
N TRP A 116 -0.36 -8.62 -14.61
CA TRP A 116 0.95 -8.06 -14.29
C TRP A 116 1.06 -7.51 -12.88
N TYR A 117 0.02 -6.82 -12.41
CA TYR A 117 0.00 -6.26 -11.06
C TYR A 117 -0.07 -7.34 -9.97
N GLU A 118 -0.79 -8.43 -10.21
CA GLU A 118 -0.84 -9.57 -9.29
C GLU A 118 0.52 -10.27 -9.20
N ARG A 119 1.22 -10.42 -10.33
CA ARG A 119 2.59 -10.93 -10.35
C ARG A 119 3.56 -10.02 -9.61
N GLU A 120 3.41 -8.69 -9.73
CA GLU A 120 4.20 -7.72 -8.96
C GLU A 120 3.95 -7.86 -7.47
N ALA A 121 2.68 -7.91 -7.04
CA ALA A 121 2.33 -8.08 -5.63
C ALA A 121 2.83 -9.43 -5.08
N PHE A 122 2.76 -10.49 -5.86
CA PHE A 122 3.36 -11.79 -5.52
C PHE A 122 4.88 -11.69 -5.38
N ASP A 123 5.57 -11.08 -6.34
CA ASP A 123 7.02 -10.99 -6.34
C ASP A 123 7.57 -10.13 -5.20
N MET A 124 6.90 -9.02 -4.88
CA MET A 124 7.35 -8.05 -3.88
C MET A 124 6.96 -8.41 -2.44
N TYR A 125 5.79 -9.01 -2.24
CA TYR A 125 5.24 -9.28 -0.90
C TYR A 125 5.02 -10.78 -0.62
N GLY A 126 4.94 -11.61 -1.65
CA GLY A 126 4.63 -13.03 -1.49
C GLY A 126 3.15 -13.32 -1.32
N VAL A 127 2.27 -12.39 -1.70
CA VAL A 127 0.83 -12.63 -1.71
C VAL A 127 0.49 -13.60 -2.83
N PHE A 128 -0.14 -14.73 -2.49
CA PHE A 128 -0.51 -15.73 -3.46
C PHE A 128 -1.88 -15.46 -4.08
N PHE A 129 -1.95 -15.47 -5.42
CA PHE A 129 -3.20 -15.28 -6.17
C PHE A 129 -3.69 -16.59 -6.77
N SER A 130 -4.80 -17.12 -6.21
CA SER A 130 -5.38 -18.37 -6.69
C SER A 130 -6.11 -18.18 -8.00
N GLY A 131 -5.94 -19.13 -8.94
CA GLY A 131 -6.56 -19.05 -10.26
C GLY A 131 -5.88 -18.08 -11.23
N HIS A 132 -4.74 -17.51 -10.87
CA HIS A 132 -3.94 -16.71 -11.79
C HIS A 132 -3.36 -17.59 -12.91
N PRO A 133 -3.41 -17.15 -14.19
CA PRO A 133 -3.01 -17.99 -15.33
C PRO A 133 -1.51 -18.31 -15.36
N ASP A 134 -0.64 -17.41 -14.88
CA ASP A 134 0.83 -17.57 -14.91
C ASP A 134 1.48 -16.77 -13.78
N LEU A 135 1.32 -17.25 -12.53
CA LEU A 135 1.87 -16.60 -11.34
C LEU A 135 3.36 -16.91 -11.19
N ARG A 136 4.20 -16.05 -11.73
CA ARG A 136 5.65 -16.11 -11.65
C ARG A 136 6.24 -14.75 -11.32
N ARG A 137 7.46 -14.72 -10.80
CA ARG A 137 8.16 -13.46 -10.52
C ARG A 137 8.32 -12.60 -11.77
N ILE A 138 8.33 -11.28 -11.61
CA ILE A 138 8.36 -10.32 -12.72
C ILE A 138 9.47 -9.26 -12.59
N LEU A 139 9.77 -8.81 -11.38
CA LEU A 139 10.74 -7.74 -11.12
C LEU A 139 12.06 -8.25 -10.57
N THR A 140 12.04 -9.33 -9.80
CA THR A 140 13.27 -9.91 -9.24
C THR A 140 13.95 -10.83 -10.23
N ASP A 141 15.28 -10.99 -10.08
CA ASP A 141 16.08 -11.86 -10.94
C ASP A 141 15.77 -13.35 -10.69
N TYR A 142 16.19 -14.20 -11.65
CA TYR A 142 16.07 -15.65 -11.51
C TYR A 142 16.83 -16.15 -10.28
N GLY A 143 16.16 -16.98 -9.49
CA GLY A 143 16.76 -17.49 -8.25
C GLY A 143 16.82 -16.51 -7.08
N PHE A 144 16.17 -15.36 -7.20
CA PHE A 144 16.05 -14.41 -6.09
C PHE A 144 15.27 -15.03 -4.91
N HIS A 145 15.83 -14.93 -3.70
CA HIS A 145 15.23 -15.44 -2.47
C HIS A 145 14.65 -14.32 -1.61
N GLY A 146 13.39 -14.50 -1.18
CA GLY A 146 12.68 -13.54 -0.35
C GLY A 146 11.76 -12.60 -1.13
N TYR A 147 11.21 -11.62 -0.42
CA TYR A 147 10.24 -10.65 -0.93
C TYR A 147 10.68 -9.23 -0.53
N PRO A 148 11.21 -8.45 -1.49
CA PRO A 148 11.99 -7.26 -1.16
C PRO A 148 11.20 -6.10 -0.54
N LEU A 149 9.88 -6.05 -0.69
CA LEU A 149 9.07 -4.99 -0.10
C LEU A 149 8.47 -5.35 1.26
N ARG A 150 8.72 -6.56 1.77
CA ARG A 150 8.39 -6.87 3.16
C ARG A 150 9.27 -6.08 4.12
N LYS A 151 8.70 -5.65 5.25
CA LYS A 151 9.41 -4.85 6.25
C LYS A 151 10.55 -5.60 6.96
N ASP A 152 10.48 -6.92 6.99
CA ASP A 152 11.50 -7.79 7.54
C ASP A 152 12.63 -8.14 6.54
N PHE A 153 12.49 -7.76 5.26
CA PHE A 153 13.56 -7.91 4.28
C PHE A 153 14.60 -6.79 4.46
N PRO A 154 15.91 -7.11 4.57
CA PRO A 154 16.94 -6.10 4.77
C PRO A 154 17.07 -5.18 3.55
N MET A 155 17.18 -3.88 3.78
CA MET A 155 17.30 -2.88 2.71
C MET A 155 18.54 -3.08 1.83
N THR A 156 19.60 -3.64 2.40
CA THR A 156 20.83 -3.96 1.66
C THR A 156 20.72 -5.24 0.84
N GLY A 157 19.69 -6.07 1.08
CA GLY A 157 19.62 -7.41 0.53
C GLY A 157 20.64 -8.36 1.14
N TYR A 158 20.79 -9.54 0.55
CA TYR A 158 21.74 -10.58 0.99
C TYR A 158 22.86 -10.83 -0.02
N VAL A 159 22.58 -10.56 -1.28
CA VAL A 159 23.44 -10.91 -2.41
C VAL A 159 23.55 -9.71 -3.35
N GLU A 160 24.74 -9.46 -3.84
CA GLU A 160 24.99 -8.50 -4.91
C GLU A 160 25.52 -9.21 -6.16
N VAL A 161 25.42 -8.56 -7.30
CA VAL A 161 25.90 -9.08 -8.56
C VAL A 161 27.09 -8.26 -9.04
N ARG A 162 28.14 -8.94 -9.53
CA ARG A 162 29.33 -8.31 -10.05
C ARG A 162 29.75 -8.98 -11.36
N TRP A 163 30.26 -8.19 -12.26
CA TRP A 163 30.95 -8.71 -13.45
C TRP A 163 32.32 -9.26 -13.05
N ASP A 164 32.57 -10.53 -13.35
CA ASP A 164 33.87 -11.16 -13.17
C ASP A 164 34.63 -11.19 -14.50
N GLU A 165 35.74 -10.47 -14.56
CA GLU A 165 36.53 -10.32 -15.78
C GLU A 165 37.25 -11.61 -16.18
N ALA A 166 37.65 -12.44 -15.22
CA ALA A 166 38.32 -13.71 -15.47
C ALA A 166 37.31 -14.77 -15.98
N LEU A 167 36.13 -14.81 -15.41
CA LEU A 167 35.08 -15.75 -15.81
C LEU A 167 34.22 -15.25 -16.96
N LYS A 168 34.35 -13.96 -17.36
CA LYS A 168 33.57 -13.30 -18.41
C LYS A 168 32.06 -13.47 -18.21
N ARG A 169 31.59 -13.41 -16.97
CA ARG A 169 30.18 -13.53 -16.60
C ARG A 169 29.84 -12.76 -15.35
N VAL A 170 28.54 -12.54 -15.14
CA VAL A 170 28.02 -12.03 -13.88
C VAL A 170 28.08 -13.12 -12.83
N VAL A 171 28.58 -12.80 -11.66
CA VAL A 171 28.68 -13.68 -10.48
C VAL A 171 27.87 -13.09 -9.32
N TYR A 172 27.31 -13.97 -8.51
CA TYR A 172 26.61 -13.60 -7.29
C TYR A 172 27.55 -13.76 -6.11
N GLU A 173 27.63 -12.72 -5.28
CA GLU A 173 28.45 -12.75 -4.06
C GLU A 173 27.69 -12.14 -2.87
N PRO A 174 28.03 -12.47 -1.62
CA PRO A 174 27.41 -11.83 -0.46
C PRO A 174 27.63 -10.31 -0.50
N VAL A 175 26.60 -9.57 -0.12
CA VAL A 175 26.65 -8.10 -0.08
C VAL A 175 27.83 -7.62 0.77
N LYS A 176 28.67 -6.77 0.19
CA LYS A 176 29.80 -6.12 0.85
C LYS A 176 29.80 -4.63 0.48
N LEU A 177 29.07 -3.85 1.24
CA LEU A 177 28.97 -2.42 0.99
C LEU A 177 30.31 -1.72 1.30
N THR A 178 30.71 -0.79 0.43
CA THR A 178 31.87 0.09 0.66
C THR A 178 31.63 1.10 1.78
N GLN A 179 30.36 1.46 1.99
CA GLN A 179 29.89 2.25 3.12
C GLN A 179 28.77 1.49 3.82
N GLU A 180 28.85 1.35 5.14
CA GLU A 180 27.78 0.74 5.93
C GLU A 180 26.47 1.51 5.76
N PHE A 181 25.35 0.77 5.80
CA PHE A 181 24.03 1.38 5.79
C PHE A 181 23.86 2.25 7.04
N ARG A 182 23.54 3.51 6.82
CA ARG A 182 23.36 4.48 7.91
C ARG A 182 21.89 4.63 8.27
N ALA A 183 21.57 4.51 9.54
CA ALA A 183 20.26 4.84 10.06
C ALA A 183 20.16 6.36 10.26
N PHE A 184 19.21 6.99 9.59
CA PHE A 184 18.88 8.40 9.75
C PHE A 184 17.52 8.50 10.42
N ASP A 185 17.38 9.39 11.39
CA ASP A 185 16.08 9.70 11.99
C ASP A 185 15.29 10.75 11.17
N PHE A 186 15.87 11.31 10.12
CA PHE A 186 15.28 12.33 9.24
C PHE A 186 14.69 13.54 9.96
N LEU A 187 14.87 13.64 11.27
CA LEU A 187 14.49 14.80 12.05
C LEU A 187 15.65 15.79 12.00
N SER A 188 15.42 16.92 11.37
CA SER A 188 16.39 18.02 11.43
C SER A 188 16.28 18.70 12.79
N PRO A 189 17.36 18.80 13.58
CA PRO A 189 17.34 19.58 14.80
C PRO A 189 17.15 21.08 14.54
N TRP A 190 17.32 21.52 13.30
CA TRP A 190 17.19 22.92 12.86
C TRP A 190 15.85 23.24 12.25
N GLU A 191 15.16 22.25 11.72
CA GLU A 191 13.81 22.37 11.20
C GLU A 191 12.85 21.94 12.30
N GLY A 192 12.54 22.83 13.22
CA GLY A 192 11.55 22.55 14.23
C GLY A 192 10.27 22.03 13.57
N ALA A 193 9.83 20.82 13.92
CA ALA A 193 8.60 20.28 13.40
C ALA A 193 7.47 21.22 13.77
N ARG A 194 6.84 21.81 12.79
CA ARG A 194 5.84 22.88 12.97
C ARG A 194 4.49 22.35 13.42
N ALA A 195 4.29 21.08 13.30
CA ALA A 195 3.05 20.47 13.70
C ALA A 195 3.35 19.32 14.64
N ALA A 196 2.79 19.36 15.83
CA ALA A 196 2.59 18.15 16.57
C ALA A 196 1.78 17.22 15.67
N LEU A 197 2.37 16.11 15.27
CA LEU A 197 1.58 15.04 14.66
C LEU A 197 0.49 14.68 15.67
N PRO A 198 -0.79 14.65 15.28
CA PRO A 198 -1.87 14.32 16.20
C PRO A 198 -1.54 13.03 16.95
N GLY A 199 -1.47 13.09 18.29
CA GLY A 199 -1.19 11.95 19.14
C GLY A 199 0.28 11.73 19.54
N THR A 200 1.27 12.47 19.03
CA THR A 200 2.69 12.27 19.40
C THR A 200 3.17 13.10 20.56
N GLY A 201 2.45 14.16 20.92
CA GLY A 201 2.82 15.06 22.03
C GLY A 201 4.14 15.86 21.84
N TYR A 202 4.71 15.84 20.64
CA TYR A 202 5.92 16.61 20.33
C TYR A 202 5.54 18.00 19.83
N HIS A 203 5.90 19.02 20.61
CA HIS A 203 5.91 20.41 20.16
C HIS A 203 7.34 20.83 19.83
N TYR A 204 7.51 21.41 18.66
CA TYR A 204 8.76 22.04 18.26
C TYR A 204 8.54 23.55 18.13
N THR A 205 9.35 24.32 18.80
CA THR A 205 9.42 25.77 18.60
C THR A 205 10.42 26.08 17.48
N LEU A 206 10.03 27.00 16.60
CA LEU A 206 10.97 27.49 15.58
C LEU A 206 12.07 28.35 16.25
N PRO A 207 13.28 28.40 15.67
CA PRO A 207 14.28 29.38 16.09
C PRO A 207 13.67 30.79 16.00
N GLY A 208 13.64 31.50 17.14
CA GLY A 208 12.96 32.77 17.29
C GLY A 208 11.61 32.73 18.01
N ASP A 209 11.00 31.54 18.14
CA ASP A 209 9.74 31.35 18.88
C ASP A 209 9.96 30.81 20.31
N GLU A 210 11.17 30.90 20.85
CA GLU A 210 11.52 30.35 22.16
C GLU A 210 10.70 30.97 23.30
N LYS A 211 10.01 32.09 23.01
CA LYS A 211 9.10 32.76 23.94
C LYS A 211 7.64 32.50 23.69
N ALA A 212 7.31 31.66 22.66
CA ALA A 212 5.94 31.30 22.39
C ALA A 212 5.38 30.46 23.56
N ASP A 213 4.24 30.89 24.11
CA ASP A 213 3.56 30.15 25.17
C ASP A 213 3.14 28.78 24.63
N LEU A 214 3.61 27.71 25.27
CA LEU A 214 3.12 26.36 24.98
C LEU A 214 1.65 26.30 25.38
N PRO A 215 0.80 25.57 24.60
CA PRO A 215 -0.55 25.26 25.02
C PRO A 215 -0.53 24.66 26.43
N ALA A 216 -1.51 25.02 27.26
CA ALA A 216 -1.54 24.72 28.72
C ALA A 216 -1.54 23.20 29.03
N ASP A 217 -1.77 22.36 28.06
CA ASP A 217 -1.83 20.89 28.13
C ASP A 217 -0.51 20.19 27.76
N VAL A 218 0.51 20.92 27.33
CA VAL A 218 1.83 20.36 26.97
C VAL A 218 2.79 20.47 28.12
N LYS A 219 3.10 19.35 28.77
CA LYS A 219 4.14 19.30 29.79
C LYS A 219 5.54 19.39 29.16
N PRO A 220 6.44 20.28 29.62
CA PRO A 220 7.82 20.30 29.14
C PRO A 220 8.50 18.97 29.47
N ARG A 221 9.21 18.41 28.51
CA ARG A 221 9.99 17.19 28.66
C ARG A 221 11.28 17.54 29.43
N GLY A 222 11.37 17.14 30.69
CA GLY A 222 12.63 17.29 31.41
C GLY A 222 12.59 17.40 32.91
N GLU A 223 11.52 16.99 33.57
CA GLU A 223 11.53 16.83 35.03
C GLU A 223 10.87 15.50 35.40
N GLY A 224 11.70 14.48 35.53
CA GLY A 224 11.37 13.15 36.02
C GLY A 224 12.66 12.40 36.28
#